data_0bb4b95cf2c653cd0a550de2db111d05
#
_entry.id   0bb4b95cf2c653cd0a550de2db111d05
#
_cell.length_a   1.000
_cell.length_b   1.000
_cell.length_c   1.000
_cell.angle_alpha   90.00
_cell.angle_beta   90.00
_cell.angle_gamma   90.00
#
_symmetry.space_group_name_H-M   'P 1'
#
loop_
_entity.id
_entity.type
_entity.pdbx_description
1 polymer ?
#
loop_
_entity_poly.entity_id
_entity_poly.type
_entity_poly.pdbx_seq_one_letter_code
_entity_poly.pdbx_strand_id
1 'polypeptide(L)'
;EERGENNIFMVGDVKQSIYRFRLARPELFMKKYDSYSLEESTTQRIDLHKNFRSREEVLTCTNDIFYKIMVRSLGNVEYDAEAALYPGASYPVSADFTPEILLADSNDELLEDTELSDKKTLEAKIVAEEIRHLMKTQPVTNKATGELRAARYSDIVILLRSLSGWADSL
;
A
#
# COMPACT_ATOMS: atom_id res chain seq x y z
N GLU A 1 4.89 33.21 16.12
CA GLU A 1 5.60 34.35 15.50
C GLU A 1 5.23 34.40 14.03
N GLU A 2 4.54 35.43 13.59
CA GLU A 2 4.36 35.74 12.17
C GLU A 2 5.70 36.24 11.64
N ARG A 3 6.42 35.35 10.97
CA ARG A 3 7.59 35.75 10.20
C ARG A 3 7.12 36.27 8.86
N GLY A 4 7.49 37.49 8.49
CA GLY A 4 7.07 38.14 7.24
C GLY A 4 7.61 37.54 5.95
N GLU A 5 8.28 36.38 6.00
CA GLU A 5 8.82 35.67 4.85
C GLU A 5 8.44 34.17 4.89
N ASN A 6 8.14 33.62 3.73
CA ASN A 6 7.83 32.20 3.54
C ASN A 6 9.10 31.36 3.71
N ASN A 7 9.20 30.62 4.80
CA ASN A 7 10.37 29.82 5.12
C ASN A 7 10.03 28.40 5.61
N ILE A 8 8.79 27.96 5.39
CA ILE A 8 8.34 26.64 5.80
C ILE A 8 7.97 25.84 4.53
N PHE A 9 8.60 24.70 4.38
CA PHE A 9 8.26 23.70 3.40
C PHE A 9 7.90 22.39 4.12
N MET A 10 6.72 21.82 3.83
CA MET A 10 6.23 20.61 4.46
C MET A 10 5.83 19.61 3.39
N VAL A 11 6.20 18.36 3.59
CA VAL A 11 5.75 17.24 2.76
C VAL A 11 5.15 16.19 3.68
N GLY A 12 4.02 15.63 3.31
CA GLY A 12 3.37 14.59 4.09
C GLY A 12 2.22 13.94 3.34
N ASP A 13 1.82 12.80 3.83
CA ASP A 13 0.61 12.09 3.39
C ASP A 13 -0.16 11.64 4.63
N VAL A 14 -1.28 12.27 4.89
CA VAL A 14 -2.12 11.99 6.08
C VAL A 14 -2.68 10.57 6.02
N LYS A 15 -2.92 10.02 4.84
CA LYS A 15 -3.38 8.63 4.65
C LYS A 15 -2.40 7.61 5.24
N GLN A 16 -1.10 7.97 5.32
CA GLN A 16 -0.03 7.14 5.87
C GLN A 16 0.25 7.44 7.35
N SER A 17 -0.65 8.10 8.07
CA SER A 17 -0.49 8.42 9.50
C SER A 17 -0.70 7.21 10.41
N ILE A 18 0.15 6.19 10.25
CA ILE A 18 0.08 4.92 11.01
C ILE A 18 0.49 5.07 12.48
N TYR A 19 1.17 6.16 12.86
CA TYR A 19 1.66 6.40 14.21
C TYR A 19 0.73 7.27 15.08
N ARG A 20 -0.57 7.35 14.74
CA ARG A 20 -1.54 8.11 15.56
C ARG A 20 -1.55 7.67 17.02
N PHE A 21 -1.34 6.39 17.29
CA PHE A 21 -1.23 5.84 18.64
C PHE A 21 0.00 6.35 19.45
N ARG A 22 0.97 6.99 18.78
CA ARG A 22 2.14 7.65 19.40
C ARG A 22 1.96 9.16 19.51
N LEU A 23 0.72 9.63 19.68
CA LEU A 23 0.36 11.06 19.80
C LEU A 23 0.72 11.90 18.54
N ALA A 24 0.88 11.27 17.39
CA ALA A 24 0.94 12.01 16.13
C ALA A 24 -0.37 12.77 15.93
N ARG A 25 -0.26 14.05 15.59
CA ARG A 25 -1.40 14.95 15.41
C ARG A 25 -1.59 15.32 13.93
N PRO A 26 -2.20 14.45 13.13
CA PRO A 26 -2.44 14.73 11.71
C PRO A 26 -3.32 15.98 11.49
N GLU A 27 -4.10 16.37 12.51
CA GLU A 27 -4.95 17.55 12.45
C GLU A 27 -4.16 18.85 12.22
N LEU A 28 -2.91 18.92 12.65
CA LEU A 28 -2.05 20.09 12.42
C LEU A 28 -1.67 20.22 10.93
N PHE A 29 -1.41 19.09 10.28
CA PHE A 29 -1.15 19.05 8.85
C PHE A 29 -2.44 19.33 8.06
N MET A 30 -3.57 18.73 8.46
CA MET A 30 -4.87 18.94 7.80
C MET A 30 -5.31 20.41 7.87
N LYS A 31 -5.12 21.09 8.99
CA LYS A 31 -5.40 22.54 9.07
C LYS A 31 -4.64 23.33 8.02
N LYS A 32 -3.39 22.99 7.75
CA LYS A 32 -2.59 23.61 6.70
C LYS A 32 -3.11 23.23 5.31
N TYR A 33 -3.37 21.94 5.11
CA TYR A 33 -3.92 21.42 3.87
C TYR A 33 -5.22 22.13 3.48
N ASP A 34 -6.15 22.29 4.42
CA ASP A 34 -7.45 22.93 4.19
C ASP A 34 -7.37 24.45 4.01
N SER A 35 -6.35 25.10 4.60
CA SER A 35 -6.21 26.57 4.57
C SER A 35 -5.33 27.08 3.45
N TYR A 36 -4.48 26.23 2.85
CA TYR A 36 -3.55 26.64 1.81
C TYR A 36 -4.21 26.59 0.43
N SER A 37 -3.89 27.56 -0.43
CA SER A 37 -4.41 27.67 -1.79
C SER A 37 -3.69 26.72 -2.76
N LEU A 38 -4.42 26.20 -3.73
CA LEU A 38 -3.84 25.53 -4.92
C LEU A 38 -3.23 26.52 -5.90
N GLU A 39 -3.69 27.78 -5.85
CA GLU A 39 -3.12 28.84 -6.67
C GLU A 39 -1.82 29.38 -6.07
N GLU A 40 -1.00 30.00 -6.91
CA GLU A 40 0.25 30.61 -6.47
C GLU A 40 -0.03 31.70 -5.42
N SER A 41 0.51 31.50 -4.23
CA SER A 41 0.29 32.39 -3.09
C SER A 41 1.41 32.22 -2.05
N THR A 42 1.40 33.07 -1.02
CA THR A 42 2.34 32.98 0.10
C THR A 42 2.14 31.72 0.95
N THR A 43 0.98 31.06 0.83
CA THR A 43 0.64 29.79 1.50
C THR A 43 0.08 28.82 0.48
N GLN A 44 0.98 28.29 -0.36
CA GLN A 44 0.60 27.40 -1.46
C GLN A 44 0.59 25.94 -1.03
N ARG A 45 -0.41 25.18 -1.53
CA ARG A 45 -0.51 23.73 -1.49
C ARG A 45 -0.24 23.15 -2.87
N ILE A 46 0.55 22.09 -2.92
CA ILE A 46 0.80 21.33 -4.14
C ILE A 46 0.42 19.87 -3.86
N ASP A 47 -0.57 19.36 -4.57
CA ASP A 47 -1.03 17.99 -4.43
C ASP A 47 -0.30 17.07 -5.43
N LEU A 48 0.28 16.00 -4.92
CA LEU A 48 1.02 15.01 -5.71
C LEU A 48 0.16 13.76 -5.88
N HIS A 49 -0.41 13.57 -7.05
CA HIS A 49 -1.33 12.46 -7.33
C HIS A 49 -0.67 11.29 -8.06
N LYS A 50 0.49 11.51 -8.70
CA LYS A 50 1.12 10.49 -9.54
C LYS A 50 2.02 9.57 -8.72
N ASN A 51 1.81 8.27 -8.90
CA ASN A 51 2.65 7.21 -8.36
C ASN A 51 3.59 6.68 -9.45
N PHE A 52 4.91 6.80 -9.21
CA PHE A 52 5.96 6.38 -10.14
C PHE A 52 6.58 5.03 -9.77
N ARG A 53 6.05 4.37 -8.75
CA ARG A 53 6.62 3.14 -8.20
C ARG A 53 5.82 1.89 -8.56
N SER A 54 4.50 2.01 -8.64
CA SER A 54 3.60 0.88 -8.79
C SER A 54 2.98 0.84 -10.19
N ARG A 55 2.64 -0.36 -10.64
CA ARG A 55 1.86 -0.59 -11.87
C ARG A 55 0.42 -0.12 -11.69
N GLU A 56 -0.24 0.16 -12.80
CA GLU A 56 -1.62 0.64 -12.82
C GLU A 56 -2.60 -0.33 -12.17
N GLU A 57 -2.43 -1.65 -12.39
CA GLU A 57 -3.27 -2.70 -11.82
C GLU A 57 -3.25 -2.67 -10.29
N VAL A 58 -2.07 -2.46 -9.69
CA VAL A 58 -1.90 -2.33 -8.25
C VAL A 58 -2.57 -1.06 -7.72
N LEU A 59 -2.42 0.06 -8.45
CA LEU A 59 -3.02 1.34 -8.05
C LEU A 59 -4.55 1.27 -8.14
N THR A 60 -5.09 0.68 -9.19
CA THR A 60 -6.53 0.48 -9.38
C THR A 60 -7.11 -0.36 -8.25
N CYS A 61 -6.51 -1.51 -7.95
CA CYS A 61 -6.95 -2.36 -6.84
C CYS A 61 -6.90 -1.61 -5.50
N THR A 62 -5.83 -0.86 -5.26
CA THR A 62 -5.68 -0.04 -4.05
C THR A 62 -6.78 1.01 -3.96
N ASN A 63 -7.04 1.73 -5.05
CA ASN A 63 -8.11 2.73 -5.11
C ASN A 63 -9.48 2.10 -4.84
N ASP A 64 -9.79 0.96 -5.47
CA ASP A 64 -11.07 0.26 -5.30
C ASP A 64 -11.33 -0.15 -3.84
N ILE A 65 -10.29 -0.59 -3.14
CA ILE A 65 -10.38 -0.92 -1.72
C ILE A 65 -10.62 0.35 -0.90
N PHE A 66 -9.80 1.39 -1.10
CA PHE A 66 -9.85 2.58 -0.27
C PHE A 66 -11.09 3.44 -0.50
N TYR A 67 -11.64 3.49 -1.70
CA TYR A 67 -12.96 4.10 -1.96
C TYR A 67 -14.08 3.48 -1.12
N LYS A 68 -13.96 2.20 -0.75
CA LYS A 68 -14.97 1.49 0.05
C LYS A 68 -14.77 1.63 1.55
N ILE A 69 -13.52 1.70 2.01
CA ILE A 69 -13.20 1.59 3.45
C ILE A 69 -12.70 2.90 4.07
N MET A 70 -12.15 3.83 3.30
CA MET A 70 -11.61 5.08 3.84
C MET A 70 -12.62 6.21 3.69
N VAL A 71 -13.44 6.36 4.74
CA VAL A 71 -14.46 7.39 4.85
C VAL A 71 -14.23 8.26 6.09
N ARG A 72 -14.73 9.49 6.09
CA ARG A 72 -14.53 10.43 7.22
C ARG A 72 -14.92 9.87 8.57
N SER A 73 -16.00 9.08 8.62
CA SER A 73 -16.46 8.44 9.85
C SER A 73 -15.50 7.41 10.43
N LEU A 74 -14.64 6.80 9.60
CA LEU A 74 -13.71 5.76 10.03
C LEU A 74 -12.28 6.26 10.21
N GLY A 75 -11.84 7.24 9.42
CA GLY A 75 -10.43 7.69 9.42
C GLY A 75 -10.21 9.20 9.42
N ASN A 76 -11.27 10.01 9.51
CA ASN A 76 -11.26 11.47 9.37
C ASN A 76 -10.71 11.96 8.00
N VAL A 77 -10.54 11.06 7.04
CA VAL A 77 -10.09 11.35 5.67
C VAL A 77 -11.10 10.73 4.71
N GLU A 78 -11.52 11.49 3.71
CA GLU A 78 -12.30 10.99 2.59
C GLU A 78 -11.34 10.53 1.50
N TYR A 79 -11.57 9.34 0.94
CA TYR A 79 -10.83 8.88 -0.23
C TYR A 79 -11.65 9.16 -1.48
N ASP A 80 -11.33 10.24 -2.13
CA ASP A 80 -11.98 10.75 -3.34
C ASP A 80 -11.02 10.76 -4.54
N ALA A 81 -11.43 11.35 -5.64
CA ALA A 81 -10.61 11.48 -6.83
C ALA A 81 -9.30 12.28 -6.59
N GLU A 82 -9.31 13.21 -5.64
CA GLU A 82 -8.10 13.98 -5.28
C GLU A 82 -7.14 13.14 -4.43
N ALA A 83 -7.66 12.22 -3.61
CA ALA A 83 -6.86 11.33 -2.78
C ALA A 83 -6.38 10.08 -3.53
N ALA A 84 -7.01 9.72 -4.65
CA ALA A 84 -6.71 8.54 -5.43
C ALA A 84 -5.30 8.55 -6.03
N LEU A 85 -4.77 7.35 -6.26
CA LEU A 85 -3.45 7.15 -6.85
C LEU A 85 -3.57 7.02 -8.37
N TYR A 86 -2.76 7.76 -9.11
CA TYR A 86 -2.71 7.74 -10.58
C TYR A 86 -1.34 7.26 -11.06
N PRO A 87 -1.29 6.47 -12.16
CA PRO A 87 -0.02 6.01 -12.70
C PRO A 87 0.82 7.19 -13.20
N GLY A 88 2.08 7.23 -12.80
CA GLY A 88 3.08 8.20 -13.23
C GLY A 88 4.22 7.60 -14.02
N ALA A 89 4.34 6.25 -14.03
CA ALA A 89 5.35 5.51 -14.78
C ALA A 89 4.69 4.53 -15.73
N SER A 90 5.38 4.22 -16.81
CA SER A 90 4.99 3.14 -17.76
C SER A 90 5.83 1.90 -17.49
N TYR A 91 5.20 0.74 -17.59
CA TYR A 91 5.84 -0.56 -17.40
C TYR A 91 5.62 -1.46 -18.61
N PRO A 92 6.54 -2.38 -18.92
CA PRO A 92 6.33 -3.37 -19.99
C PRO A 92 5.07 -4.20 -19.72
N VAL A 93 4.28 -4.41 -20.77
CA VAL A 93 3.09 -5.27 -20.75
C VAL A 93 3.49 -6.63 -21.32
N SER A 94 3.64 -7.65 -20.48
CA SER A 94 4.04 -8.99 -20.96
C SER A 94 3.49 -10.13 -20.12
N ALA A 95 2.84 -9.85 -19.00
CA ALA A 95 2.25 -10.85 -18.11
C ALA A 95 1.02 -10.25 -17.41
N ASP A 96 0.24 -11.08 -16.77
CA ASP A 96 -0.83 -10.64 -15.87
C ASP A 96 -0.20 -10.15 -14.56
N PHE A 97 -0.50 -8.92 -14.20
CA PHE A 97 -0.07 -8.27 -12.96
C PHE A 97 -1.26 -7.88 -12.08
N THR A 98 -2.40 -8.49 -12.34
CA THR A 98 -3.62 -8.25 -11.56
C THR A 98 -3.41 -8.69 -10.11
N PRO A 99 -3.68 -7.83 -9.13
CA PRO A 99 -3.66 -8.23 -7.73
C PRO A 99 -4.67 -9.33 -7.42
N GLU A 100 -4.26 -10.31 -6.65
CA GLU A 100 -5.06 -11.47 -6.30
C GLU A 100 -5.45 -11.45 -4.81
N ILE A 101 -6.59 -12.03 -4.50
CA ILE A 101 -7.06 -12.26 -3.13
C ILE A 101 -7.16 -13.76 -2.92
N LEU A 102 -6.31 -14.30 -2.05
CA LEU A 102 -6.35 -15.70 -1.66
C LEU A 102 -7.22 -15.84 -0.41
N LEU A 103 -8.26 -16.65 -0.51
CA LEU A 103 -9.17 -16.94 0.60
C LEU A 103 -9.01 -18.40 1.01
N ALA A 104 -8.87 -18.64 2.31
CA ALA A 104 -8.85 -19.96 2.89
C ALA A 104 -9.92 -20.07 3.98
N ASP A 105 -10.71 -21.13 3.94
CA ASP A 105 -11.61 -21.47 5.03
C ASP A 105 -10.84 -22.28 6.09
N SER A 106 -10.55 -21.65 7.21
CA SER A 106 -9.86 -22.30 8.32
C SER A 106 -10.76 -23.23 9.15
N ASN A 107 -12.05 -23.30 8.83
CA ASN A 107 -13.00 -24.18 9.50
C ASN A 107 -13.41 -25.34 8.58
N ASP A 108 -12.71 -25.59 7.49
CA ASP A 108 -12.96 -26.73 6.61
C ASP A 108 -12.70 -28.03 7.39
N GLU A 109 -13.67 -28.93 7.43
CA GLU A 109 -13.60 -30.23 8.12
C GLU A 109 -12.41 -31.08 7.60
N LEU A 110 -11.97 -30.87 6.36
CA LEU A 110 -10.80 -31.56 5.79
C LEU A 110 -9.47 -31.14 6.43
N LEU A 111 -9.45 -30.06 7.18
CA LEU A 111 -8.27 -29.59 7.91
C LEU A 111 -8.22 -30.09 9.35
N GLU A 112 -9.33 -30.65 9.87
CA GLU A 112 -9.37 -31.27 11.20
C GLU A 112 -8.35 -32.39 11.27
N ASP A 113 -7.67 -32.50 12.42
CA ASP A 113 -6.62 -33.48 12.68
C ASP A 113 -5.38 -33.43 11.76
N THR A 114 -5.19 -32.31 11.01
CA THR A 114 -3.99 -32.06 10.22
C THR A 114 -3.11 -30.99 10.87
N GLU A 115 -1.85 -30.88 10.43
CA GLU A 115 -0.97 -29.79 10.81
C GLU A 115 -1.52 -28.42 10.35
N LEU A 116 -2.48 -28.40 9.43
CA LEU A 116 -3.13 -27.20 8.88
C LEU A 116 -4.35 -26.74 9.69
N SER A 117 -4.69 -27.41 10.77
CA SER A 117 -5.75 -26.97 11.69
C SER A 117 -5.39 -25.66 12.42
N ASP A 118 -4.09 -25.37 12.56
CA ASP A 118 -3.63 -24.06 13.03
C ASP A 118 -3.70 -23.02 11.91
N LYS A 119 -4.45 -21.94 12.15
CA LYS A 119 -4.69 -20.87 11.16
C LYS A 119 -3.41 -20.24 10.63
N LYS A 120 -2.40 -20.05 11.48
CA LYS A 120 -1.13 -19.45 11.07
C LYS A 120 -0.33 -20.37 10.17
N THR A 121 -0.31 -21.65 10.51
CA THR A 121 0.35 -22.67 9.69
C THR A 121 -0.32 -22.81 8.33
N LEU A 122 -1.65 -22.79 8.27
CA LEU A 122 -2.40 -22.78 7.01
C LEU A 122 -2.05 -21.53 6.16
N GLU A 123 -2.10 -20.35 6.75
CA GLU A 123 -1.80 -19.10 6.05
C GLU A 123 -0.34 -19.07 5.56
N ALA A 124 0.62 -19.47 6.40
CA ALA A 124 2.02 -19.54 6.03
C ALA A 124 2.26 -20.49 4.85
N LYS A 125 1.57 -21.64 4.83
CA LYS A 125 1.67 -22.60 3.73
C LYS A 125 1.11 -22.05 2.43
N ILE A 126 -0.04 -21.38 2.46
CA ILE A 126 -0.63 -20.72 1.29
C ILE A 126 0.33 -19.65 0.75
N VAL A 127 0.87 -18.81 1.61
CA VAL A 127 1.85 -17.79 1.22
C VAL A 127 3.09 -18.43 0.59
N ALA A 128 3.61 -19.51 1.18
CA ALA A 128 4.79 -20.19 0.64
C ALA A 128 4.53 -20.86 -0.72
N GLU A 129 3.34 -21.40 -0.94
CA GLU A 129 2.95 -21.98 -2.23
C GLU A 129 2.79 -20.89 -3.29
N GLU A 130 2.16 -19.78 -2.94
CA GLU A 130 2.03 -18.64 -3.84
C GLU A 130 3.39 -18.05 -4.22
N ILE A 131 4.30 -17.86 -3.28
CA ILE A 131 5.68 -17.43 -3.57
C ILE A 131 6.36 -18.40 -4.56
N ARG A 132 6.22 -19.70 -4.37
CA ARG A 132 6.80 -20.70 -5.30
C ARG A 132 6.17 -20.63 -6.68
N HIS A 133 4.89 -20.32 -6.77
CA HIS A 133 4.19 -20.08 -8.03
C HIS A 133 4.72 -18.83 -8.72
N LEU A 134 4.74 -17.70 -8.03
CA LEU A 134 5.21 -16.41 -8.55
C LEU A 134 6.68 -16.46 -9.00
N MET A 135 7.53 -17.19 -8.30
CA MET A 135 8.94 -17.38 -8.68
C MET A 135 9.10 -18.06 -10.06
N LYS A 136 8.10 -18.82 -10.51
CA LYS A 136 8.13 -19.51 -11.80
C LYS A 136 7.40 -18.76 -12.91
N THR A 137 6.39 -18.00 -12.55
CA THR A 137 5.44 -17.42 -13.52
C THR A 137 5.57 -15.90 -13.65
N GLN A 138 5.97 -15.21 -12.58
CA GLN A 138 5.90 -13.75 -12.51
C GLN A 138 7.23 -13.10 -12.86
N PRO A 139 7.33 -12.37 -13.99
CA PRO A 139 8.51 -11.57 -14.29
C PRO A 139 8.51 -10.26 -13.49
N VAL A 140 9.69 -9.74 -13.23
CA VAL A 140 9.92 -8.47 -12.52
C VAL A 140 10.68 -7.50 -13.41
N THR A 141 10.29 -6.24 -13.42
CA THR A 141 11.02 -5.20 -14.17
C THR A 141 12.33 -4.87 -13.48
N ASN A 142 13.43 -5.00 -14.22
CA ASN A 142 14.73 -4.51 -13.77
C ASN A 142 14.73 -2.97 -13.79
N LYS A 143 14.90 -2.35 -12.64
CA LYS A 143 14.86 -0.88 -12.51
C LYS A 143 15.96 -0.16 -13.30
N ALA A 144 17.12 -0.82 -13.52
CA ALA A 144 18.24 -0.21 -14.20
C ALA A 144 18.11 -0.24 -15.73
N THR A 145 17.52 -1.32 -16.27
CA THR A 145 17.41 -1.53 -17.73
C THR A 145 16.01 -1.34 -18.29
N GLY A 146 14.99 -1.37 -17.42
CA GLY A 146 13.58 -1.36 -17.83
C GLY A 146 13.08 -2.71 -18.40
N GLU A 147 13.95 -3.71 -18.51
CA GLU A 147 13.62 -5.02 -19.07
C GLU A 147 13.02 -5.96 -18.02
N LEU A 148 12.27 -6.94 -18.49
CA LEU A 148 11.73 -7.99 -17.63
C LEU A 148 12.80 -9.05 -17.36
N ARG A 149 12.81 -9.54 -16.13
CA ARG A 149 13.64 -10.67 -15.68
C ARG A 149 12.83 -11.61 -14.78
N ALA A 150 13.31 -12.82 -14.58
CA ALA A 150 12.76 -13.73 -13.60
C ALA A 150 12.78 -13.11 -12.19
N ALA A 151 11.73 -13.40 -11.43
CA ALA A 151 11.64 -13.00 -10.03
C ALA A 151 12.73 -13.67 -9.17
N ARG A 152 13.10 -13.02 -8.07
CA ARG A 152 13.99 -13.51 -7.03
C ARG A 152 13.29 -13.37 -5.69
N TYR A 153 13.63 -14.16 -4.69
CA TYR A 153 13.07 -14.02 -3.35
C TYR A 153 13.23 -12.60 -2.77
N SER A 154 14.32 -11.92 -3.13
CA SER A 154 14.54 -10.52 -2.73
C SER A 154 13.59 -9.48 -3.36
N ASP A 155 12.80 -9.87 -4.33
CA ASP A 155 11.78 -9.01 -4.95
C ASP A 155 10.42 -9.11 -4.22
N ILE A 156 10.29 -10.05 -3.29
CA ILE A 156 9.05 -10.37 -2.59
C ILE A 156 9.12 -9.85 -1.15
N VAL A 157 8.02 -9.24 -0.70
CA VAL A 157 7.88 -8.76 0.68
C VAL A 157 6.57 -9.25 1.24
N ILE A 158 6.62 -9.84 2.44
CA ILE A 158 5.43 -10.23 3.20
C ILE A 158 5.16 -9.13 4.21
N LEU A 159 3.97 -8.53 4.17
CA LEU A 159 3.55 -7.50 5.09
C LEU A 159 2.55 -8.09 6.10
N LEU A 160 2.90 -8.03 7.37
CA LEU A 160 2.07 -8.53 8.46
C LEU A 160 1.73 -7.38 9.41
N ARG A 161 0.57 -7.46 10.05
CA ARG A 161 0.19 -6.50 11.09
C ARG A 161 1.13 -6.57 12.31
N SER A 162 1.64 -7.75 12.63
CA SER A 162 2.59 -8.00 13.72
C SER A 162 3.44 -9.22 13.37
N LEU A 163 4.73 -9.17 13.65
CA LEU A 163 5.63 -10.31 13.50
C LEU A 163 5.50 -11.33 14.64
N SER A 164 4.88 -10.94 15.76
CA SER A 164 4.75 -11.83 16.93
C SER A 164 3.96 -13.08 16.58
N GLY A 165 4.61 -14.24 16.77
CA GLY A 165 4.07 -15.56 16.51
C GLY A 165 4.03 -15.96 15.03
N TRP A 166 4.71 -15.24 14.14
CA TRP A 166 4.87 -15.60 12.73
C TRP A 166 6.29 -16.03 12.37
N ALA A 167 7.29 -15.65 13.19
CA ALA A 167 8.70 -15.88 12.88
C ALA A 167 9.07 -17.37 12.73
N ASP A 168 8.32 -18.26 13.37
CA ASP A 168 8.56 -19.71 13.34
C ASP A 168 7.72 -20.41 12.26
N SER A 169 6.74 -19.71 11.65
CA SER A 169 5.79 -20.29 10.67
C SER A 169 6.07 -19.86 9.23
N LEU A 170 6.83 -18.77 9.02
CA LEU A 170 7.26 -18.23 7.73
C LEU A 170 8.74 -18.50 7.46
#